data_8fac74fe9ba3053c1fe30e514ad6b052
#
_entry.id   8fac74fe9ba3053c1fe30e514ad6b052
#
_cell.length_a   1.000
_cell.length_b   1.000
_cell.length_c   1.000
_cell.angle_alpha   90.00
_cell.angle_beta   90.00
_cell.angle_gamma   90.00
#
_symmetry.space_group_name_H-M   'P 1'
#
loop_
_entity.id
_entity.type
_entity.pdbx_description
1 polymer ?
#
loop_
_entity_poly.entity_id
_entity_poly.type
_entity_poly.pdbx_seq_one_letter_code
_entity_poly.pdbx_strand_id
1 'polypeptide(L)'
;GADESQLDTPVVYASARAGTATLDPNEPSSDLRPLFETILQYIPAPKGDPDAPAQMLISTIDYNEFVGRIGIGRITRGTLKLNSMATRCNHLNPDLHENFRLSSLFAFEGLKRVPVESASMGEIVAVTGIEDIMIGDTICAPDAVDPLPFVKITEPTVAMTFSVNDS
;
A
#
# COMPACT_ATOMS: atom_id res chain seq x y z
N GLY A 1 0.22 22.49 13.40
CA GLY A 1 -1.12 23.05 13.28
C GLY A 1 -1.69 22.75 11.90
N ALA A 2 -3.00 22.81 11.74
CA ALA A 2 -3.65 22.69 10.43
C ALA A 2 -3.35 23.96 9.61
N ASP A 3 -3.17 23.80 8.29
CA ASP A 3 -3.09 24.93 7.37
C ASP A 3 -4.49 25.35 6.89
N GLU A 4 -4.60 26.50 6.19
CA GLU A 4 -5.88 27.02 5.72
C GLU A 4 -6.61 26.05 4.78
N SER A 5 -5.88 25.28 3.97
CA SER A 5 -6.47 24.30 3.05
C SER A 5 -7.11 23.12 3.77
N GLN A 6 -6.63 22.78 4.97
CA GLN A 6 -7.19 21.74 5.82
C GLN A 6 -8.42 22.23 6.60
N LEU A 7 -8.56 23.53 6.79
CA LEU A 7 -9.72 24.14 7.44
C LEU A 7 -10.91 24.28 6.48
N ASP A 8 -10.65 24.41 5.18
CA ASP A 8 -11.68 24.53 4.13
C ASP A 8 -12.09 23.15 3.61
N THR A 9 -12.45 22.24 4.53
CA THR A 9 -12.82 20.86 4.21
C THR A 9 -14.32 20.78 3.92
N PRO A 10 -14.75 20.14 2.81
CA PRO A 10 -16.18 19.98 2.50
C PRO A 10 -16.85 19.07 3.54
N VAL A 11 -18.06 19.45 3.94
CA VAL A 11 -18.89 18.68 4.87
C VAL A 11 -19.99 17.97 4.11
N VAL A 12 -20.11 16.66 4.31
CA VAL A 12 -21.18 15.83 3.74
C VAL A 12 -21.93 15.14 4.86
N TYR A 13 -23.24 15.29 4.88
CA TYR A 13 -24.13 14.61 5.82
C TYR A 13 -24.60 13.29 5.20
N ALA A 14 -24.30 12.17 5.84
CA ALA A 14 -24.61 10.85 5.27
C ALA A 14 -25.18 9.88 6.30
N SER A 15 -26.04 8.99 5.83
CA SER A 15 -26.56 7.86 6.57
C SER A 15 -26.24 6.55 5.84
N ALA A 16 -25.26 5.80 6.31
CA ALA A 16 -24.90 4.52 5.72
C ALA A 16 -26.07 3.52 5.79
N ARG A 17 -26.86 3.56 6.87
CA ARG A 17 -28.04 2.69 7.06
C ARG A 17 -29.14 2.98 6.05
N ALA A 18 -29.39 4.25 5.74
CA ALA A 18 -30.41 4.68 4.78
C ALA A 18 -29.89 4.68 3.34
N GLY A 19 -28.56 4.59 3.14
CA GLY A 19 -27.93 4.70 1.83
C GLY A 19 -28.07 6.07 1.20
N THR A 20 -28.03 7.14 2.00
CA THR A 20 -28.28 8.51 1.55
C THR A 20 -27.17 9.48 1.97
N ALA A 21 -26.92 10.50 1.16
CA ALA A 21 -25.97 11.59 1.48
C ALA A 21 -26.48 12.92 0.91
N THR A 22 -26.17 14.03 1.60
CA THR A 22 -26.52 15.40 1.16
C THR A 22 -25.44 16.39 1.59
N LEU A 23 -25.32 17.50 0.88
CA LEU A 23 -24.47 18.63 1.24
C LEU A 23 -25.19 19.63 2.16
N ASP A 24 -26.53 19.62 2.15
CA ASP A 24 -27.38 20.44 3.05
C ASP A 24 -28.29 19.51 3.88
N PRO A 25 -28.20 19.52 5.23
CA PRO A 25 -29.02 18.66 6.08
C PRO A 25 -30.52 18.95 6.00
N ASN A 26 -30.93 20.11 5.46
CA ASN A 26 -32.33 20.48 5.26
C ASN A 26 -32.91 19.99 3.94
N GLU A 27 -32.07 19.49 3.02
CA GLU A 27 -32.51 18.94 1.76
C GLU A 27 -32.70 17.43 1.82
N PRO A 28 -33.77 16.88 1.19
CA PRO A 28 -34.00 15.45 1.12
C PRO A 28 -32.91 14.79 0.25
N SER A 29 -32.43 13.65 0.70
CA SER A 29 -31.44 12.85 -0.02
C SER A 29 -32.01 11.48 -0.36
N SER A 30 -31.76 11.01 -1.56
CA SER A 30 -32.27 9.74 -2.07
C SER A 30 -31.19 8.66 -2.26
N ASP A 31 -29.91 9.04 -2.35
CA ASP A 31 -28.81 8.13 -2.61
C ASP A 31 -27.46 8.66 -2.06
N LEU A 32 -26.37 7.90 -2.25
CA LEU A 32 -25.01 8.26 -1.83
C LEU A 32 -24.23 9.08 -2.87
N ARG A 33 -24.86 9.47 -4.00
CA ARG A 33 -24.18 10.19 -5.07
C ARG A 33 -23.49 11.47 -4.61
N PRO A 34 -24.08 12.34 -3.77
CA PRO A 34 -23.42 13.54 -3.29
C PRO A 34 -22.10 13.25 -2.53
N LEU A 35 -22.03 12.13 -1.79
CA LEU A 35 -20.80 11.69 -1.14
C LEU A 35 -19.73 11.27 -2.17
N PHE A 36 -20.10 10.46 -3.14
CA PHE A 36 -19.16 9.99 -4.17
C PHE A 36 -18.67 11.13 -5.06
N GLU A 37 -19.53 12.05 -5.44
CA GLU A 37 -19.14 13.25 -6.20
C GLU A 37 -18.18 14.14 -5.42
N THR A 38 -18.41 14.33 -4.11
CA THR A 38 -17.49 15.06 -3.25
C THR A 38 -16.14 14.37 -3.15
N ILE A 39 -16.10 13.04 -3.00
CA ILE A 39 -14.85 12.28 -3.00
C ILE A 39 -14.09 12.48 -4.32
N LEU A 40 -14.76 12.34 -5.46
CA LEU A 40 -14.12 12.52 -6.78
C LEU A 40 -13.59 13.94 -7.00
N GLN A 41 -14.24 14.93 -6.43
CA GLN A 41 -13.86 16.34 -6.56
C GLN A 41 -12.69 16.73 -5.66
N TYR A 42 -12.68 16.24 -4.42
CA TYR A 42 -11.74 16.72 -3.38
C TYR A 42 -10.57 15.77 -3.11
N ILE A 43 -10.73 14.47 -3.39
CA ILE A 43 -9.62 13.52 -3.20
C ILE A 43 -8.80 13.44 -4.48
N PRO A 44 -7.54 13.90 -4.47
CA PRO A 44 -6.71 13.85 -5.68
C PRO A 44 -6.38 12.42 -6.06
N ALA A 45 -6.26 12.16 -7.36
CA ALA A 45 -5.71 10.91 -7.87
C ALA A 45 -4.27 10.70 -7.35
N PRO A 46 -3.79 9.45 -7.30
CA PRO A 46 -2.40 9.15 -6.94
C PRO A 46 -1.42 9.97 -7.79
N LYS A 47 -0.43 10.61 -7.14
CA LYS A 47 0.61 11.37 -7.81
C LYS A 47 1.78 10.44 -8.11
N GLY A 48 2.30 10.47 -9.34
CA GLY A 48 3.46 9.71 -9.79
C GLY A 48 3.45 9.59 -11.31
N ASP A 49 4.50 8.98 -11.84
CA ASP A 49 4.66 8.71 -13.27
C ASP A 49 4.52 7.20 -13.52
N PRO A 50 3.48 6.74 -14.24
CA PRO A 50 3.30 5.32 -14.54
C PRO A 50 4.33 4.76 -15.52
N ASP A 51 4.99 5.60 -16.30
CA ASP A 51 6.00 5.21 -17.29
C ASP A 51 7.44 5.25 -16.72
N ALA A 52 7.61 5.78 -15.49
CA ALA A 52 8.90 5.77 -14.81
C ALA A 52 9.33 4.32 -14.41
N PRO A 53 10.62 4.12 -14.09
CA PRO A 53 11.07 2.86 -13.50
C PRO A 53 10.29 2.51 -12.24
N ALA A 54 9.88 1.25 -12.12
CA ALA A 54 9.03 0.78 -11.03
C ALA A 54 9.66 1.01 -9.65
N GLN A 55 8.82 1.44 -8.69
CA GLN A 55 9.22 1.64 -7.30
C GLN A 55 8.03 1.39 -6.37
N MET A 56 8.25 0.60 -5.33
CA MET A 56 7.23 0.21 -4.35
C MET A 56 7.84 0.18 -2.95
N LEU A 57 7.21 0.86 -1.98
CA LEU A 57 7.59 0.77 -0.57
C LEU A 57 6.81 -0.34 0.13
N ILE A 58 7.50 -1.22 0.83
CA ILE A 58 6.89 -2.26 1.67
C ILE A 58 6.45 -1.65 3.00
N SER A 59 5.16 -1.60 3.23
CA SER A 59 4.54 -1.04 4.43
C SER A 59 4.03 -2.10 5.41
N THR A 60 3.79 -3.32 4.91
CA THR A 60 3.25 -4.43 5.71
C THR A 60 3.83 -5.75 5.22
N ILE A 61 4.00 -6.70 6.13
CA ILE A 61 4.41 -8.06 5.81
C ILE A 61 3.32 -9.02 6.28
N ASP A 62 3.06 -10.00 5.43
CA ASP A 62 2.25 -11.17 5.76
C ASP A 62 3.08 -12.44 5.54
N TYR A 63 2.57 -13.57 5.98
CA TYR A 63 3.25 -14.85 5.88
C TYR A 63 2.28 -15.94 5.44
N ASN A 64 2.75 -16.80 4.54
CA ASN A 64 2.05 -17.99 4.12
C ASN A 64 3.02 -19.18 4.10
N GLU A 65 2.60 -20.33 4.63
CA GLU A 65 3.46 -21.53 4.77
C GLU A 65 4.03 -22.04 3.42
N PHE A 66 3.34 -21.77 2.31
CA PHE A 66 3.74 -22.26 0.97
C PHE A 66 4.65 -21.30 0.21
N VAL A 67 4.48 -19.99 0.41
CA VAL A 67 5.21 -18.96 -0.35
C VAL A 67 6.15 -18.12 0.52
N GLY A 68 6.15 -18.36 1.83
CA GLY A 68 6.96 -17.61 2.78
C GLY A 68 6.43 -16.21 3.06
N ARG A 69 7.35 -15.24 3.17
CA ARG A 69 7.00 -13.84 3.40
C ARG A 69 6.39 -13.20 2.17
N ILE A 70 5.38 -12.38 2.43
CA ILE A 70 4.64 -11.61 1.41
C ILE A 70 4.78 -10.15 1.76
N GLY A 71 5.47 -9.39 0.92
CA GLY A 71 5.56 -7.94 1.07
C GLY A 71 4.31 -7.26 0.51
N ILE A 72 3.71 -6.35 1.29
CA ILE A 72 2.55 -5.57 0.88
C ILE A 72 2.92 -4.09 0.93
N GLY A 73 2.57 -3.37 -0.13
CA GLY A 73 2.85 -1.96 -0.21
C GLY A 73 2.19 -1.29 -1.39
N ARG A 74 2.43 0.01 -1.52
CA ARG A 74 1.91 0.81 -2.61
C ARG A 74 2.99 1.07 -3.65
N ILE A 75 2.66 0.92 -4.92
CA ILE A 75 3.51 1.33 -6.03
C ILE A 75 3.49 2.86 -6.10
N THR A 76 4.65 3.49 -5.95
CA THR A 76 4.80 4.95 -5.94
C THR A 76 5.01 5.53 -7.34
N ARG A 77 5.65 4.76 -8.23
CA ARG A 77 5.85 5.09 -9.65
C ARG A 77 6.05 3.82 -10.47
N GLY A 78 5.86 3.93 -11.76
CA GLY A 78 6.07 2.86 -12.72
C GLY A 78 5.07 1.72 -12.62
N THR A 79 5.44 0.59 -13.18
CA THR A 79 4.62 -0.62 -13.28
C THR A 79 5.43 -1.85 -12.90
N LEU A 80 4.98 -2.62 -11.92
CA LEU A 80 5.50 -3.94 -11.59
C LEU A 80 4.86 -4.99 -12.49
N LYS A 81 5.66 -5.96 -12.95
CA LYS A 81 5.20 -7.07 -13.79
C LYS A 81 5.59 -8.40 -13.18
N LEU A 82 4.66 -9.34 -13.21
CA LEU A 82 4.90 -10.71 -12.79
C LEU A 82 6.08 -11.30 -13.56
N ASN A 83 6.92 -12.08 -12.89
CA ASN A 83 8.12 -12.71 -13.44
C ASN A 83 9.23 -11.75 -13.91
N SER A 84 9.10 -10.43 -13.71
CA SER A 84 10.19 -9.49 -13.98
C SER A 84 11.28 -9.55 -12.90
N MET A 85 12.47 -9.07 -13.26
CA MET A 85 13.54 -8.82 -12.30
C MET A 85 13.28 -7.52 -11.57
N ALA A 86 13.54 -7.51 -10.28
CA ALA A 86 13.48 -6.34 -9.42
C ALA A 86 14.65 -6.34 -8.44
N THR A 87 14.91 -5.21 -7.81
CA THR A 87 15.95 -5.04 -6.80
C THR A 87 15.32 -4.60 -5.49
N ARG A 88 15.62 -5.33 -4.42
CA ARG A 88 15.36 -4.91 -3.04
C ARG A 88 16.44 -3.98 -2.57
N CYS A 89 16.08 -2.86 -2.01
CA CYS A 89 16.96 -1.89 -1.37
C CYS A 89 16.30 -1.31 -0.11
N ASN A 90 17.07 -0.58 0.71
CA ASN A 90 16.53 0.00 1.93
C ASN A 90 17.20 1.35 2.22
N HIS A 91 16.42 2.35 2.60
CA HIS A 91 16.89 3.71 2.85
C HIS A 91 17.87 3.79 4.04
N LEU A 92 17.72 2.95 5.06
CA LEU A 92 18.59 2.90 6.24
C LEU A 92 19.80 1.97 6.06
N ASN A 93 19.82 1.16 5.00
CA ASN A 93 20.92 0.27 4.65
C ASN A 93 21.31 0.46 3.17
N PRO A 94 22.16 1.46 2.87
CA PRO A 94 22.54 1.76 1.48
C PRO A 94 23.28 0.62 0.76
N ASP A 95 23.87 -0.32 1.49
CA ASP A 95 24.59 -1.45 0.91
C ASP A 95 23.66 -2.62 0.51
N LEU A 96 22.39 -2.56 0.92
CA LEU A 96 21.40 -3.58 0.56
C LEU A 96 20.92 -3.40 -0.88
N HIS A 97 21.45 -4.22 -1.77
CA HIS A 97 21.05 -4.32 -3.18
C HIS A 97 20.93 -5.80 -3.54
N GLU A 98 19.72 -6.33 -3.46
CA GLU A 98 19.43 -7.73 -3.74
C GLU A 98 18.51 -7.86 -4.96
N ASN A 99 19.04 -8.47 -6.01
CA ASN A 99 18.25 -8.76 -7.21
C ASN A 99 17.45 -10.03 -7.03
N PHE A 100 16.18 -9.98 -7.35
CA PHE A 100 15.29 -11.12 -7.26
C PHE A 100 14.28 -11.13 -8.41
N ARG A 101 13.62 -12.26 -8.59
CA ARG A 101 12.50 -12.39 -9.52
C ARG A 101 11.18 -12.26 -8.79
N LEU A 102 10.31 -11.39 -9.26
CA LEU A 102 8.96 -11.23 -8.74
C LEU A 102 8.14 -12.48 -9.06
N SER A 103 8.05 -13.42 -8.13
CA SER A 103 7.44 -14.75 -8.37
C SER A 103 5.92 -14.73 -8.29
N SER A 104 5.34 -13.80 -7.54
CA SER A 104 3.89 -13.58 -7.52
C SER A 104 3.58 -12.11 -7.35
N LEU A 105 2.48 -11.69 -7.96
CA LEU A 105 1.93 -10.34 -7.86
C LEU A 105 0.42 -10.45 -7.67
N PHE A 106 -0.10 -9.83 -6.61
CA PHE A 106 -1.52 -9.84 -6.30
C PHE A 106 -2.03 -8.42 -6.10
N ALA A 107 -3.16 -8.10 -6.71
CA ALA A 107 -3.98 -6.93 -6.37
C ALA A 107 -4.99 -7.28 -5.27
N PHE A 108 -5.63 -6.26 -4.70
CA PHE A 108 -6.68 -6.43 -3.69
C PHE A 108 -8.04 -6.06 -4.27
N GLU A 109 -8.96 -7.01 -4.27
CA GLU A 109 -10.37 -6.80 -4.57
C GLU A 109 -11.18 -6.99 -3.27
N GLY A 110 -11.49 -5.88 -2.61
CA GLY A 110 -12.00 -5.90 -1.24
C GLY A 110 -10.95 -6.50 -0.28
N LEU A 111 -11.27 -7.63 0.35
CA LEU A 111 -10.37 -8.35 1.25
C LEU A 111 -9.63 -9.52 0.58
N LYS A 112 -9.91 -9.78 -0.68
CA LYS A 112 -9.31 -10.92 -1.39
C LYS A 112 -8.08 -10.48 -2.18
N ARG A 113 -7.06 -11.34 -2.22
CA ARG A 113 -5.90 -11.21 -3.10
C ARG A 113 -6.22 -11.90 -4.42
N VAL A 114 -6.10 -11.17 -5.51
CA VAL A 114 -6.33 -11.65 -6.87
C VAL A 114 -5.02 -11.60 -7.63
N PRO A 115 -4.55 -12.71 -8.22
CA PRO A 115 -3.32 -12.70 -9.00
C PRO A 115 -3.48 -11.83 -10.23
N VAL A 116 -2.44 -11.02 -10.51
CA VAL A 116 -2.40 -10.11 -11.67
C VAL A 116 -1.07 -10.23 -12.40
N GLU A 117 -1.06 -9.95 -13.69
CA GLU A 117 0.17 -9.97 -14.51
C GLU A 117 0.99 -8.69 -14.35
N SER A 118 0.34 -7.59 -14.06
CA SER A 118 0.96 -6.28 -13.84
C SER A 118 0.12 -5.42 -12.91
N ALA A 119 0.78 -4.49 -12.23
CA ALA A 119 0.13 -3.46 -11.42
C ALA A 119 0.91 -2.16 -11.53
N SER A 120 0.21 -1.04 -11.53
CA SER A 120 0.75 0.27 -11.85
C SER A 120 0.78 1.21 -10.64
N MET A 121 1.41 2.34 -10.82
CA MET A 121 1.49 3.44 -9.86
C MET A 121 0.13 3.72 -9.19
N GLY A 122 0.15 3.85 -7.87
CA GLY A 122 -1.03 4.11 -7.04
C GLY A 122 -1.70 2.86 -6.47
N GLU A 123 -1.51 1.70 -7.08
CA GLU A 123 -2.09 0.44 -6.61
C GLU A 123 -1.37 -0.10 -5.36
N ILE A 124 -2.14 -0.72 -4.48
CA ILE A 124 -1.62 -1.51 -3.34
C ILE A 124 -1.58 -2.96 -3.78
N VAL A 125 -0.40 -3.57 -3.67
CA VAL A 125 -0.18 -4.94 -4.14
C VAL A 125 0.55 -5.77 -3.09
N ALA A 126 0.42 -7.08 -3.21
CA ALA A 126 1.21 -8.06 -2.47
C ALA A 126 2.18 -8.77 -3.42
N VAL A 127 3.42 -8.92 -3.00
CA VAL A 127 4.53 -9.47 -3.80
C VAL A 127 5.25 -10.57 -3.05
N THR A 128 5.77 -11.55 -3.79
CA THR A 128 6.60 -12.64 -3.25
C THR A 128 7.85 -12.84 -4.12
N GLY A 129 8.82 -13.57 -3.60
CA GLY A 129 10.08 -13.88 -4.30
C GLY A 129 11.32 -13.44 -3.52
N ILE A 130 11.13 -12.88 -2.31
CA ILE A 130 12.21 -12.47 -1.42
C ILE A 130 11.96 -13.09 -0.04
N GLU A 131 12.91 -13.89 0.46
CA GLU A 131 12.76 -14.58 1.74
C GLU A 131 12.81 -13.63 2.95
N ASP A 132 13.70 -12.65 2.91
CA ASP A 132 13.99 -11.74 4.02
C ASP A 132 13.42 -10.33 3.84
N ILE A 133 12.33 -10.19 3.07
CA ILE A 133 11.67 -8.89 2.89
C ILE A 133 11.21 -8.32 4.24
N MET A 134 11.44 -7.03 4.46
CA MET A 134 11.10 -6.34 5.69
C MET A 134 10.27 -5.08 5.42
N ILE A 135 9.55 -4.62 6.45
CA ILE A 135 8.87 -3.32 6.40
C ILE A 135 9.94 -2.22 6.25
N GLY A 136 9.71 -1.30 5.31
CA GLY A 136 10.65 -0.24 4.94
C GLY A 136 11.58 -0.58 3.80
N ASP A 137 11.60 -1.84 3.34
CA ASP A 137 12.27 -2.18 2.10
C ASP A 137 11.56 -1.54 0.91
N THR A 138 12.34 -1.16 -0.09
CA THR A 138 11.85 -0.65 -1.36
C THR A 138 12.17 -1.67 -2.46
N ILE A 139 11.19 -1.96 -3.28
CA ILE A 139 11.35 -2.75 -4.51
C ILE A 139 11.46 -1.78 -5.67
N CYS A 140 12.56 -1.85 -6.41
CA CYS A 140 12.87 -0.99 -7.54
C CYS A 140 13.07 -1.79 -8.82
N ALA A 141 12.99 -1.11 -9.96
CA ALA A 141 13.58 -1.60 -11.20
C ALA A 141 15.11 -1.75 -11.05
N PRO A 142 15.75 -2.81 -11.58
CA PRO A 142 17.18 -3.08 -11.35
C PRO A 142 18.13 -1.98 -11.84
N ASP A 143 17.71 -1.24 -12.85
CA ASP A 143 18.45 -0.15 -13.50
C ASP A 143 18.19 1.23 -12.86
N ALA A 144 17.28 1.31 -11.86
CA ALA A 144 16.89 2.57 -11.22
C ALA A 144 16.64 2.36 -9.72
N VAL A 145 17.66 1.93 -9.00
CA VAL A 145 17.60 1.70 -7.55
C VAL A 145 17.52 3.03 -6.80
N ASP A 146 16.41 3.23 -6.09
CA ASP A 146 16.10 4.49 -5.38
C ASP A 146 15.27 4.16 -4.12
N PRO A 147 15.92 3.94 -2.95
CA PRO A 147 15.24 3.53 -1.74
C PRO A 147 14.39 4.67 -1.15
N LEU A 148 13.12 4.37 -0.87
CA LEU A 148 12.19 5.32 -0.29
C LEU A 148 12.40 5.48 1.23
N PRO A 149 12.29 6.69 1.77
CA PRO A 149 12.27 6.91 3.20
C PRO A 149 11.02 6.28 3.82
N PHE A 150 11.18 5.73 5.02
CA PHE A 150 10.06 5.15 5.78
C PHE A 150 10.18 5.47 7.26
N VAL A 151 9.06 5.32 7.99
CA VAL A 151 9.07 5.48 9.45
C VAL A 151 9.61 4.20 10.07
N LYS A 152 10.76 4.28 10.74
CA LYS A 152 11.36 3.13 11.43
C LYS A 152 10.41 2.66 12.54
N ILE A 153 10.03 1.39 12.49
CA ILE A 153 9.28 0.75 13.57
C ILE A 153 10.26 0.50 14.73
N THR A 154 9.87 0.92 15.92
CA THR A 154 10.67 0.66 17.14
C THR A 154 10.76 -0.84 17.38
N GLU A 155 11.94 -1.32 17.68
CA GLU A 155 12.15 -2.73 18.03
C GLU A 155 11.37 -3.10 19.30
N PRO A 156 10.84 -4.33 19.41
CA PRO A 156 10.16 -4.78 20.62
C PRO A 156 11.06 -4.69 21.84
N THR A 157 10.57 -4.04 22.90
CA THR A 157 11.32 -3.89 24.16
C THR A 157 11.13 -5.06 25.11
N VAL A 158 10.17 -5.96 24.84
CA VAL A 158 9.85 -7.12 25.67
C VAL A 158 9.71 -8.37 24.79
N ALA A 159 10.41 -9.43 25.16
CA ALA A 159 10.23 -10.77 24.59
C ALA A 159 9.54 -11.68 25.61
N MET A 160 8.53 -12.43 25.18
CA MET A 160 7.85 -13.44 26.01
C MET A 160 7.87 -14.78 25.30
N THR A 161 8.16 -15.84 26.06
CA THR A 161 8.10 -17.20 25.56
C THR A 161 6.81 -17.85 26.06
N PHE A 162 6.03 -18.43 25.15
CA PHE A 162 4.87 -19.25 25.47
C PHE A 162 5.24 -20.72 25.25
N SER A 163 5.05 -21.55 26.26
CA SER A 163 5.24 -23.00 26.16
C SER A 163 4.02 -23.72 26.69
N VAL A 164 3.81 -24.96 26.21
CA VAL A 164 2.79 -25.85 26.77
C VAL A 164 3.20 -26.23 28.19
N ASN A 165 2.25 -26.20 29.11
CA ASN A 165 2.49 -26.67 30.47
C ASN A 165 2.33 -28.19 30.49
N ASP A 166 3.41 -28.93 30.55
CA ASP A 166 3.44 -30.41 30.59
C ASP A 166 3.49 -30.98 32.03
N SER A 167 2.98 -30.24 33.01
CA SER A 167 2.94 -30.68 34.43
C SER A 167 1.61 -31.31 34.82
#